data_5931afcd7110adfdcc275bb9693c419e
#
_entry.id   5931afcd7110adfdcc275bb9693c419e
#
_cell.length_a   1.000
_cell.length_b   1.000
_cell.length_c   1.000
_cell.angle_alpha   90.00
_cell.angle_beta   90.00
_cell.angle_gamma   90.00
#
_symmetry.space_group_name_H-M   'P 1'
#
loop_
_entity.id
_entity.type
_entity.pdbx_description
1 polymer ?
#
loop_
_entity_poly.entity_id
_entity_poly.type
_entity_poly.pdbx_seq_one_letter_code
_entity_poly.pdbx_strand_id
1 'polypeptide(L)'
;MFPFGSRPSPPPLLPRPVPPFPGETTSSYLCRLARANELHPLDLRAHLAGRREHGPVSLGALVAATGRPRHALSWALPELRPGAGSELSGYVRRTVCWHCAARRGSYPYAAVWQPAETCLCLSHRIWLGSAAHPRLRRQYDVAGLPEIIQAQGRHSRLARRRGRQTAIAAIAGASRITALWARHGFYRNRRIPLIRELRGEVPITGKLPSSDNVIAVVTYPETVDLARILAMSRWRGPAVATAGDLQQFEREVRSRTGIEYAGVDSRYDPLFRWFQKHREASCPAGRGEFMGQGFVDLPQL
;
A
#
# COMPACT_ATOMS: atom_id res chain seq x y z
N MET A 1 17.35 -46.76 26.83
CA MET A 1 18.43 -46.12 26.05
C MET A 1 17.85 -45.79 24.68
N PHE A 2 17.35 -44.57 24.49
CA PHE A 2 16.72 -44.16 23.22
C PHE A 2 17.82 -43.65 22.28
N PRO A 3 17.85 -44.07 21.01
CA PRO A 3 18.89 -43.64 20.08
C PRO A 3 18.78 -42.14 19.83
N PHE A 4 19.92 -41.48 19.95
CA PHE A 4 20.12 -40.07 19.64
C PHE A 4 19.49 -39.72 18.29
N GLY A 5 18.61 -38.72 18.31
CA GLY A 5 17.91 -38.21 17.12
C GLY A 5 18.88 -37.91 16.00
N SER A 6 18.78 -38.63 14.92
CA SER A 6 19.45 -38.36 13.66
C SER A 6 19.12 -36.92 13.25
N ARG A 7 20.14 -36.09 13.05
CA ARG A 7 19.99 -34.79 12.43
C ARG A 7 19.26 -35.00 11.09
N PRO A 8 18.18 -34.27 10.83
CA PRO A 8 17.50 -34.39 9.54
C PRO A 8 18.54 -34.12 8.43
N SER A 9 18.64 -35.05 7.50
CA SER A 9 19.48 -34.88 6.31
C SER A 9 19.06 -33.59 5.60
N PRO A 10 20.03 -32.82 5.08
CA PRO A 10 19.69 -31.61 4.31
C PRO A 10 18.77 -31.99 3.15
N PRO A 11 17.78 -31.13 2.82
CA PRO A 11 16.89 -31.41 1.71
C PRO A 11 17.69 -31.59 0.41
N PRO A 12 17.29 -32.53 -0.46
CA PRO A 12 17.95 -32.74 -1.74
C PRO A 12 17.81 -31.50 -2.62
N LEU A 13 18.77 -31.28 -3.51
CA LEU A 13 18.74 -30.19 -4.50
C LEU A 13 17.54 -30.37 -5.42
N LEU A 14 16.77 -29.31 -5.59
CA LEU A 14 15.61 -29.30 -6.48
C LEU A 14 16.07 -29.27 -7.96
N PRO A 15 15.43 -30.04 -8.85
CA PRO A 15 15.81 -30.13 -10.26
C PRO A 15 15.77 -28.80 -11.02
N ARG A 16 14.80 -27.93 -10.68
CA ARG A 16 14.56 -26.65 -11.36
C ARG A 16 14.69 -25.47 -10.39
N PRO A 17 15.92 -24.94 -10.16
CA PRO A 17 16.10 -23.77 -9.31
C PRO A 17 15.55 -22.51 -10.00
N VAL A 18 14.74 -21.74 -9.27
CA VAL A 18 14.16 -20.46 -9.74
C VAL A 18 14.89 -19.30 -9.08
N PRO A 19 15.30 -18.24 -9.80
CA PRO A 19 15.87 -17.07 -9.17
C PRO A 19 14.80 -16.26 -8.42
N PRO A 20 15.08 -15.81 -7.18
CA PRO A 20 14.16 -14.91 -6.48
C PRO A 20 14.17 -13.50 -7.10
N PHE A 21 13.06 -12.77 -6.96
CA PHE A 21 13.05 -11.33 -7.23
C PHE A 21 13.69 -10.56 -6.07
N PRO A 22 14.32 -9.43 -6.32
CA PRO A 22 14.75 -8.54 -5.25
C PRO A 22 13.58 -8.11 -4.36
N GLY A 23 13.69 -8.33 -3.06
CA GLY A 23 12.63 -8.03 -2.10
C GLY A 23 11.44 -8.99 -2.15
N GLU A 24 11.54 -10.16 -2.78
CA GLU A 24 10.44 -11.12 -2.88
C GLU A 24 10.03 -11.63 -1.49
N THR A 25 8.72 -11.82 -1.27
CA THR A 25 8.25 -12.49 -0.06
C THR A 25 8.62 -13.97 -0.11
N THR A 26 9.00 -14.53 1.02
CA THR A 26 9.35 -15.95 1.13
C THR A 26 8.22 -16.84 0.62
N SER A 27 6.98 -16.51 0.97
CA SER A 27 5.79 -17.25 0.51
C SER A 27 5.64 -17.24 -1.02
N SER A 28 5.85 -16.07 -1.66
CA SER A 28 5.82 -15.94 -3.12
C SER A 28 6.89 -16.81 -3.78
N TYR A 29 8.12 -16.71 -3.26
CA TYR A 29 9.24 -17.46 -3.76
C TYR A 29 9.00 -18.98 -3.69
N LEU A 30 8.52 -19.48 -2.53
CA LEU A 30 8.18 -20.89 -2.36
C LEU A 30 7.10 -21.36 -3.34
N CYS A 31 6.05 -20.56 -3.56
CA CYS A 31 5.02 -20.90 -4.53
C CYS A 31 5.59 -21.04 -5.96
N ARG A 32 6.51 -20.15 -6.36
CA ARG A 32 7.14 -20.21 -7.68
C ARG A 32 8.11 -21.39 -7.80
N LEU A 33 8.89 -21.62 -6.76
CA LEU A 33 9.83 -22.72 -6.70
C LEU A 33 9.12 -24.08 -6.72
N ALA A 34 8.05 -24.24 -5.95
CA ALA A 34 7.21 -25.43 -5.95
C ALA A 34 6.62 -25.68 -7.33
N ARG A 35 6.00 -24.66 -7.93
CA ARG A 35 5.39 -24.76 -9.28
C ARG A 35 6.41 -25.18 -10.34
N ALA A 36 7.62 -24.63 -10.31
CA ALA A 36 8.68 -24.97 -11.26
C ALA A 36 9.11 -26.43 -11.13
N ASN A 37 8.97 -27.03 -9.94
CA ASN A 37 9.32 -28.40 -9.64
C ASN A 37 8.10 -29.36 -9.55
N GLU A 38 6.92 -28.90 -9.97
CA GLU A 38 5.69 -29.70 -9.98
C GLU A 38 5.29 -30.21 -8.57
N LEU A 39 5.65 -29.43 -7.55
CA LEU A 39 5.34 -29.70 -6.15
C LEU A 39 4.18 -28.84 -5.65
N HIS A 40 3.46 -29.33 -4.65
CA HIS A 40 2.51 -28.49 -3.94
C HIS A 40 3.25 -27.50 -3.02
N PRO A 41 2.88 -26.21 -2.98
CA PRO A 41 3.59 -25.20 -2.19
C PRO A 41 3.65 -25.50 -0.69
N LEU A 42 2.60 -26.11 -0.13
CA LEU A 42 2.56 -26.47 1.29
C LEU A 42 3.53 -27.61 1.60
N ASP A 43 3.65 -28.61 0.72
CA ASP A 43 4.56 -29.74 0.89
C ASP A 43 6.02 -29.28 0.84
N LEU A 44 6.35 -28.42 -0.15
CA LEU A 44 7.67 -27.82 -0.20
C LEU A 44 7.97 -26.99 1.06
N ARG A 45 6.98 -26.20 1.54
CA ARG A 45 7.14 -25.43 2.76
C ARG A 45 7.37 -26.31 3.97
N ALA A 46 6.57 -27.36 4.16
CA ALA A 46 6.72 -28.30 5.27
C ALA A 46 8.09 -28.98 5.24
N HIS A 47 8.53 -29.40 4.06
CA HIS A 47 9.85 -29.98 3.86
C HIS A 47 11.00 -29.05 4.26
N LEU A 48 10.92 -27.77 3.86
CA LEU A 48 11.93 -26.76 4.17
C LEU A 48 11.85 -26.20 5.60
N ALA A 49 10.70 -26.28 6.25
CA ALA A 49 10.53 -25.91 7.65
C ALA A 49 10.99 -27.02 8.63
N GLY A 50 11.26 -28.21 8.12
CA GLY A 50 11.61 -29.39 8.91
C GLY A 50 10.39 -29.96 9.65
N ARG A 51 10.62 -30.62 10.82
CA ARG A 51 9.55 -31.30 11.59
C ARG A 51 8.39 -30.38 12.08
N ARG A 52 8.47 -29.09 11.87
CA ARG A 52 7.41 -28.12 12.23
C ARG A 52 6.65 -27.71 10.96
N GLU A 53 5.55 -28.37 10.66
CA GLU A 53 4.74 -28.11 9.46
C GLU A 53 4.40 -26.62 9.23
N HIS A 54 4.29 -25.83 10.30
CA HIS A 54 3.96 -24.40 10.28
C HIS A 54 5.14 -23.50 10.69
N GLY A 55 6.34 -24.08 10.81
CA GLY A 55 7.54 -23.36 11.22
C GLY A 55 8.03 -22.34 10.16
N PRO A 56 8.88 -21.38 10.58
CA PRO A 56 9.56 -20.51 9.62
C PRO A 56 10.51 -21.33 8.75
N VAL A 57 10.51 -21.02 7.45
CA VAL A 57 11.43 -21.66 6.50
C VAL A 57 12.86 -21.26 6.83
N SER A 58 13.74 -22.24 6.95
CA SER A 58 15.15 -22.00 7.22
C SER A 58 15.90 -21.53 5.97
N LEU A 59 16.69 -20.45 6.12
CA LEU A 59 17.57 -20.00 5.04
C LEU A 59 18.57 -21.12 4.63
N GLY A 60 19.06 -21.92 5.60
CA GLY A 60 19.93 -23.05 5.32
C GLY A 60 19.27 -24.13 4.47
N ALA A 61 18.01 -24.47 4.77
CA ALA A 61 17.23 -25.42 3.98
C ALA A 61 17.00 -24.92 2.53
N LEU A 62 16.74 -23.62 2.36
CA LEU A 62 16.62 -23.02 1.02
C LEU A 62 17.94 -23.05 0.24
N VAL A 63 19.07 -22.79 0.90
CA VAL A 63 20.41 -22.92 0.29
C VAL A 63 20.62 -24.35 -0.22
N ALA A 64 20.36 -25.35 0.63
CA ALA A 64 20.50 -26.76 0.26
C ALA A 64 19.56 -27.15 -0.90
N ALA A 65 18.29 -26.78 -0.82
CA ALA A 65 17.29 -27.13 -1.82
C ALA A 65 17.48 -26.42 -3.17
N THR A 66 18.08 -25.22 -3.20
CA THR A 66 18.20 -24.43 -4.44
C THR A 66 19.61 -24.35 -5.00
N GLY A 67 20.63 -24.75 -4.22
CA GLY A 67 22.04 -24.60 -4.57
C GLY A 67 22.50 -23.13 -4.65
N ARG A 68 21.66 -22.16 -4.23
CA ARG A 68 21.99 -20.74 -4.33
C ARG A 68 22.79 -20.26 -3.13
N PRO A 69 23.72 -19.32 -3.33
CA PRO A 69 24.49 -18.76 -2.25
C PRO A 69 23.60 -18.10 -1.17
N ARG A 70 23.93 -18.32 0.09
CA ARG A 70 23.21 -17.77 1.24
C ARG A 70 23.00 -16.26 1.15
N HIS A 71 24.04 -15.50 0.79
CA HIS A 71 23.97 -14.05 0.67
C HIS A 71 22.99 -13.61 -0.42
N ALA A 72 22.92 -14.32 -1.55
CA ALA A 72 21.99 -13.99 -2.63
C ALA A 72 20.53 -14.23 -2.21
N LEU A 73 20.25 -15.33 -1.48
CA LEU A 73 18.92 -15.59 -0.96
C LEU A 73 18.52 -14.58 0.12
N SER A 74 19.39 -14.30 1.09
CA SER A 74 19.10 -13.32 2.15
C SER A 74 18.94 -11.90 1.61
N TRP A 75 19.69 -11.53 0.57
CA TRP A 75 19.51 -10.24 -0.10
C TRP A 75 18.15 -10.15 -0.81
N ALA A 76 17.75 -11.19 -1.51
CA ALA A 76 16.52 -11.20 -2.29
C ALA A 76 15.26 -11.46 -1.46
N LEU A 77 15.37 -12.19 -0.36
CA LEU A 77 14.26 -12.57 0.53
C LEU A 77 14.44 -11.89 1.90
N PRO A 78 14.02 -10.65 2.06
CA PRO A 78 14.32 -9.86 3.26
C PRO A 78 13.72 -10.45 4.54
N GLU A 79 12.64 -11.23 4.46
CA GLU A 79 12.03 -11.91 5.61
C GLU A 79 12.96 -12.94 6.27
N LEU A 80 13.98 -13.40 5.55
CA LEU A 80 14.96 -14.39 6.04
C LEU A 80 16.18 -13.75 6.70
N ARG A 81 16.23 -12.42 6.79
CA ARG A 81 17.32 -11.70 7.47
C ARG A 81 17.07 -11.66 8.98
N PRO A 82 18.13 -11.68 9.79
CA PRO A 82 18.00 -11.32 11.20
C PRO A 82 17.43 -9.90 11.33
N GLY A 83 16.44 -9.70 12.20
CA GLY A 83 15.83 -8.38 12.39
C GLY A 83 14.85 -7.93 11.30
N ALA A 84 14.42 -8.82 10.39
CA ALA A 84 13.53 -8.53 9.27
C ALA A 84 12.28 -7.72 9.66
N GLY A 85 11.71 -7.94 10.84
CA GLY A 85 10.51 -7.22 11.31
C GLY A 85 10.71 -5.71 11.40
N SER A 86 11.85 -5.25 11.87
CA SER A 86 12.19 -3.82 11.95
C SER A 86 12.60 -3.26 10.59
N GLU A 87 13.36 -4.00 9.79
CA GLU A 87 13.79 -3.57 8.46
C GLU A 87 12.61 -3.38 7.51
N LEU A 88 11.56 -4.21 7.63
CA LEU A 88 10.35 -4.12 6.80
C LEU A 88 9.33 -3.11 7.31
N SER A 89 9.62 -2.40 8.39
CA SER A 89 8.78 -1.29 8.86
C SER A 89 8.68 -0.21 7.78
N GLY A 90 7.45 0.10 7.36
CA GLY A 90 7.22 1.06 6.26
C GLY A 90 7.34 0.47 4.85
N TYR A 91 7.52 -0.85 4.75
CA TYR A 91 7.35 -1.59 3.51
C TYR A 91 5.97 -2.22 3.43
N VAL A 92 5.48 -2.41 2.23
CA VAL A 92 4.20 -3.07 1.96
C VAL A 92 4.38 -4.17 0.92
N ARG A 93 3.59 -5.21 1.05
CA ARG A 93 3.58 -6.29 0.07
C ARG A 93 2.84 -5.83 -1.19
N ARG A 94 3.50 -5.95 -2.35
CA ARG A 94 2.93 -5.62 -3.66
C ARG A 94 3.20 -6.72 -4.68
N THR A 95 2.34 -6.82 -5.68
CA THR A 95 2.60 -7.69 -6.83
C THR A 95 3.65 -7.03 -7.73
N VAL A 96 4.63 -7.79 -8.19
CA VAL A 96 5.62 -7.34 -9.17
C VAL A 96 4.89 -6.90 -10.45
N CYS A 97 5.38 -5.83 -11.09
CA CYS A 97 4.94 -5.44 -12.42
C CYS A 97 5.03 -6.64 -13.38
N TRP A 98 3.95 -6.93 -14.10
CA TRP A 98 3.87 -8.10 -14.96
C TRP A 98 4.93 -8.09 -16.08
N HIS A 99 5.31 -6.92 -16.60
CA HIS A 99 6.44 -6.81 -17.53
C HIS A 99 7.78 -7.19 -16.88
N CYS A 100 8.00 -6.73 -15.63
CA CYS A 100 9.21 -7.12 -14.89
C CYS A 100 9.23 -8.62 -14.58
N ALA A 101 8.08 -9.21 -14.32
CA ALA A 101 7.94 -10.64 -14.09
C ALA A 101 8.20 -11.45 -15.36
N ALA A 102 7.61 -11.04 -16.48
CA ALA A 102 7.78 -11.72 -17.77
C ALA A 102 9.24 -11.73 -18.21
N ARG A 103 9.98 -10.61 -18.08
CA ARG A 103 11.42 -10.54 -18.38
C ARG A 103 12.28 -11.56 -17.62
N ARG A 104 11.77 -12.09 -16.50
CA ARG A 104 12.45 -13.10 -15.68
C ARG A 104 11.86 -14.49 -15.83
N GLY A 105 11.06 -14.71 -16.87
CA GLY A 105 10.40 -16.00 -17.14
C GLY A 105 9.39 -16.39 -16.07
N SER A 106 8.91 -15.43 -15.27
CA SER A 106 7.95 -15.68 -14.20
C SER A 106 6.63 -15.00 -14.55
N TYR A 107 5.57 -15.77 -14.65
CA TYR A 107 4.22 -15.24 -14.90
C TYR A 107 3.27 -15.66 -13.79
N PRO A 108 2.38 -14.86 -13.33
CA PRO A 108 2.36 -13.39 -13.08
C PRO A 108 2.31 -13.00 -11.59
N TYR A 109 2.78 -13.85 -10.63
CA TYR A 109 2.36 -13.76 -9.22
C TYR A 109 3.47 -13.60 -8.20
N ALA A 110 4.60 -13.02 -8.58
CA ALA A 110 5.59 -12.70 -7.57
C ALA A 110 5.11 -11.51 -6.72
N ALA A 111 5.14 -11.69 -5.40
CA ALA A 111 4.88 -10.64 -4.43
C ALA A 111 6.20 -10.19 -3.80
N VAL A 112 6.40 -8.88 -3.72
CA VAL A 112 7.62 -8.27 -3.20
C VAL A 112 7.30 -7.25 -2.10
N TRP A 113 8.23 -7.08 -1.19
CA TRP A 113 8.27 -5.99 -0.24
C TRP A 113 8.80 -4.75 -0.94
N GLN A 114 8.02 -3.69 -0.97
CA GLN A 114 8.40 -2.40 -1.53
C GLN A 114 8.10 -1.29 -0.53
N PRO A 115 8.88 -0.19 -0.56
CA PRO A 115 8.55 1.01 0.19
C PRO A 115 7.09 1.41 -0.03
N ALA A 116 6.39 1.80 1.03
CA ALA A 116 4.96 2.13 0.96
C ALA A 116 4.66 3.24 -0.05
N GLU A 117 5.61 4.15 -0.27
CA GLU A 117 5.54 5.23 -1.25
C GLU A 117 5.70 4.77 -2.71
N THR A 118 6.07 3.51 -2.97
CA THR A 118 6.25 2.99 -4.33
C THR A 118 4.92 2.47 -4.87
N CYS A 119 4.16 3.29 -5.56
CA CYS A 119 2.87 2.91 -6.14
C CYS A 119 2.92 2.60 -7.64
N LEU A 120 4.05 2.89 -8.31
CA LEU A 120 4.24 2.67 -9.74
C LEU A 120 5.52 1.89 -10.03
N CYS A 121 5.47 1.04 -11.05
CA CYS A 121 6.66 0.59 -11.76
C CYS A 121 7.09 1.71 -12.72
N LEU A 122 8.13 2.45 -12.36
CA LEU A 122 8.57 3.60 -13.17
C LEU A 122 9.08 3.21 -14.56
N SER A 123 9.68 2.01 -14.71
CA SER A 123 10.18 1.53 -16.01
C SER A 123 9.05 1.19 -16.98
N HIS A 124 7.92 0.70 -16.49
CA HIS A 124 6.80 0.23 -17.32
C HIS A 124 5.53 1.06 -17.15
N ARG A 125 5.55 2.07 -16.26
CA ARG A 125 4.40 2.93 -15.94
C ARG A 125 3.14 2.16 -15.54
N ILE A 126 3.34 1.04 -14.85
CA ILE A 126 2.28 0.17 -14.35
C ILE A 126 1.97 0.49 -12.89
N TRP A 127 0.68 0.65 -12.59
CA TRP A 127 0.21 0.85 -11.22
C TRP A 127 0.38 -0.40 -10.37
N LEU A 128 1.08 -0.27 -9.25
CA LEU A 128 1.35 -1.31 -8.26
C LEU A 128 0.68 -1.04 -6.91
N GLY A 129 -0.03 0.08 -6.78
CA GLY A 129 -0.61 0.57 -5.53
C GLY A 129 -1.54 -0.42 -4.84
N SER A 130 -2.09 -0.03 -3.67
CA SER A 130 -2.87 -0.87 -2.73
C SER A 130 -4.08 -1.57 -3.36
N ALA A 131 -4.50 -1.09 -4.49
CA ALA A 131 -5.59 -1.64 -5.28
C ALA A 131 -5.23 -2.89 -6.09
N ALA A 132 -3.99 -3.32 -6.13
CA ALA A 132 -3.61 -4.59 -6.73
C ALA A 132 -4.02 -5.75 -5.82
N HIS A 133 -5.33 -6.01 -5.69
CA HIS A 133 -5.81 -7.18 -4.98
C HIS A 133 -5.25 -8.43 -5.69
N PRO A 134 -4.60 -9.37 -4.99
CA PRO A 134 -3.98 -10.54 -5.62
C PRO A 134 -4.97 -11.41 -6.41
N ARG A 135 -6.27 -11.32 -6.12
CA ARG A 135 -7.33 -12.02 -6.87
C ARG A 135 -7.84 -11.26 -8.09
N LEU A 136 -7.68 -9.92 -8.13
CA LEU A 136 -8.11 -9.08 -9.24
C LEU A 136 -6.87 -8.68 -10.05
N ARG A 137 -6.36 -9.53 -10.85
CA ARG A 137 -5.16 -9.54 -11.70
C ARG A 137 -4.96 -8.30 -12.61
N ARG A 138 -5.56 -7.17 -12.31
CA ARG A 138 -5.47 -5.96 -13.12
C ARG A 138 -4.47 -4.99 -12.52
N GLN A 139 -3.30 -4.98 -13.09
CA GLN A 139 -2.41 -3.82 -13.00
C GLN A 139 -2.85 -2.86 -14.10
N TYR A 140 -2.92 -1.56 -13.78
CA TYR A 140 -3.31 -0.54 -14.74
C TYR A 140 -2.08 0.04 -15.42
N ASP A 141 -2.10 0.13 -16.73
CA ASP A 141 -1.16 0.95 -17.48
C ASP A 141 -1.56 2.43 -17.29
N VAL A 142 -0.62 3.23 -16.83
CA VAL A 142 -0.81 4.67 -16.60
C VAL A 142 0.16 5.50 -17.44
N ALA A 143 0.68 4.93 -18.52
CA ALA A 143 1.64 5.61 -19.41
C ALA A 143 1.05 6.89 -20.02
N GLY A 144 -0.25 6.86 -20.37
CA GLY A 144 -1.01 8.01 -20.86
C GLY A 144 -1.43 9.03 -19.78
N LEU A 145 -1.17 8.78 -18.50
CA LEU A 145 -1.65 9.59 -17.37
C LEU A 145 -0.48 10.30 -16.65
N PRO A 146 0.07 11.38 -17.20
CA PRO A 146 1.26 12.06 -16.68
C PRO A 146 1.07 12.59 -15.26
N GLU A 147 -0.14 12.99 -14.87
CA GLU A 147 -0.46 13.47 -13.53
C GLU A 147 -0.26 12.39 -12.45
N ILE A 148 -0.55 11.12 -12.76
CA ILE A 148 -0.32 10.00 -11.85
C ILE A 148 1.18 9.74 -11.69
N ILE A 149 1.93 9.81 -12.79
CA ILE A 149 3.40 9.66 -12.78
C ILE A 149 4.04 10.79 -11.96
N GLN A 150 3.60 12.03 -12.16
CA GLN A 150 4.08 13.18 -11.40
C GLN A 150 3.72 13.07 -9.91
N ALA A 151 2.51 12.56 -9.60
CA ALA A 151 2.08 12.31 -8.22
C ALA A 151 3.01 11.30 -7.52
N GLN A 152 3.45 10.25 -8.22
CA GLN A 152 4.45 9.32 -7.68
C GLN A 152 5.74 10.02 -7.27
N GLY A 153 6.23 10.94 -8.10
CA GLY A 153 7.40 11.76 -7.77
C GLY A 153 7.19 12.64 -6.54
N ARG A 154 5.98 13.23 -6.40
CA ARG A 154 5.61 14.04 -5.22
C ARG A 154 5.50 13.17 -3.97
N HIS A 155 4.92 11.97 -4.05
CA HIS A 155 4.83 11.01 -2.94
C HIS A 155 6.21 10.58 -2.44
N SER A 156 7.11 10.20 -3.34
CA SER A 156 8.49 9.84 -2.98
C SER A 156 9.24 11.01 -2.32
N ARG A 157 9.01 12.25 -2.78
CA ARG A 157 9.57 13.45 -2.13
C ARG A 157 8.98 13.68 -0.74
N LEU A 158 7.68 13.43 -0.55
CA LEU A 158 7.04 13.53 0.76
C LEU A 158 7.69 12.56 1.76
N ALA A 159 7.85 11.29 1.39
CA ALA A 159 8.49 10.27 2.22
C ALA A 159 9.93 10.64 2.59
N ARG A 160 10.71 11.15 1.65
CA ARG A 160 12.09 11.60 1.90
C ARG A 160 12.18 12.81 2.83
N ARG A 161 11.27 13.80 2.69
CA ARG A 161 11.33 15.06 3.43
C ARG A 161 10.72 14.98 4.83
N ARG A 162 9.70 14.16 5.03
CA ARG A 162 8.94 14.07 6.28
C ARG A 162 9.12 12.77 7.03
N GLY A 163 9.90 11.85 6.47
CA GLY A 163 10.05 10.49 6.97
C GLY A 163 8.92 9.57 6.47
N ARG A 164 9.25 8.29 6.30
CA ARG A 164 8.33 7.30 5.72
C ARG A 164 7.08 7.10 6.55
N GLN A 165 7.19 7.00 7.88
CA GLN A 165 6.02 6.79 8.75
C GLN A 165 5.03 7.97 8.69
N THR A 166 5.54 9.21 8.69
CA THR A 166 4.70 10.40 8.53
C THR A 166 4.00 10.41 7.18
N ALA A 167 4.70 10.03 6.11
CA ALA A 167 4.11 9.95 4.78
C ALA A 167 3.03 8.86 4.70
N ILE A 168 3.25 7.68 5.29
CA ILE A 168 2.27 6.60 5.36
C ILE A 168 0.99 7.08 6.06
N ALA A 169 1.11 7.68 7.25
CA ALA A 169 -0.03 8.19 8.00
C ALA A 169 -0.80 9.27 7.23
N ALA A 170 -0.06 10.20 6.60
CA ALA A 170 -0.66 11.27 5.81
C ALA A 170 -1.39 10.75 4.56
N ILE A 171 -0.78 9.80 3.83
CA ILE A 171 -1.40 9.15 2.68
C ILE A 171 -2.64 8.35 3.09
N ALA A 172 -2.58 7.61 4.19
CA ALA A 172 -3.74 6.85 4.69
C ALA A 172 -4.92 7.78 5.07
N GLY A 173 -4.64 8.91 5.71
CA GLY A 173 -5.64 9.94 5.99
C GLY A 173 -6.23 10.56 4.73
N ALA A 174 -5.37 11.00 3.82
CA ALA A 174 -5.76 11.59 2.55
C ALA A 174 -6.57 10.62 1.68
N SER A 175 -6.18 9.34 1.61
CA SER A 175 -6.90 8.33 0.82
C SER A 175 -8.34 8.13 1.29
N ARG A 176 -8.58 8.13 2.61
CA ARG A 176 -9.93 8.04 3.16
C ARG A 176 -10.78 9.25 2.76
N ILE A 177 -10.20 10.44 2.84
CA ILE A 177 -10.88 11.69 2.48
C ILE A 177 -11.21 11.70 0.98
N THR A 178 -10.22 11.45 0.12
CA THR A 178 -10.42 11.46 -1.34
C THR A 178 -11.36 10.35 -1.83
N ALA A 179 -11.37 9.19 -1.16
CA ALA A 179 -12.32 8.12 -1.45
C ALA A 179 -13.77 8.54 -1.11
N LEU A 180 -13.99 9.21 0.02
CA LEU A 180 -15.30 9.77 0.37
C LEU A 180 -15.72 10.85 -0.63
N TRP A 181 -14.83 11.77 -0.96
CA TRP A 181 -15.09 12.77 -1.99
C TRP A 181 -15.46 12.14 -3.34
N ALA A 182 -14.80 11.03 -3.72
CA ALA A 182 -15.16 10.30 -4.93
C ALA A 182 -16.58 9.73 -4.88
N ARG A 183 -16.99 9.19 -3.73
CA ARG A 183 -18.36 8.67 -3.53
C ARG A 183 -19.41 9.75 -3.61
N HIS A 184 -19.11 10.95 -3.14
CA HIS A 184 -20.01 12.13 -3.21
C HIS A 184 -19.96 12.86 -4.55
N GLY A 185 -19.26 12.33 -5.54
CA GLY A 185 -19.23 12.90 -6.89
C GLY A 185 -18.29 14.08 -7.07
N PHE A 186 -17.50 14.45 -6.07
CA PHE A 186 -16.46 15.48 -6.23
C PHE A 186 -15.47 15.05 -7.31
N TYR A 187 -15.06 15.98 -8.18
CA TYR A 187 -14.19 15.74 -9.35
C TYR A 187 -14.72 14.77 -10.41
N ARG A 188 -16.02 14.54 -10.43
CA ARG A 188 -16.60 13.59 -11.38
C ARG A 188 -16.13 13.88 -12.80
N ASN A 189 -16.19 15.15 -13.23
CA ASN A 189 -15.82 15.56 -14.58
C ASN A 189 -14.34 15.28 -14.90
N ARG A 190 -13.44 15.43 -13.92
CA ARG A 190 -12.02 15.15 -14.08
C ARG A 190 -11.70 13.65 -14.07
N ARG A 191 -12.42 12.87 -13.25
CA ARG A 191 -12.16 11.42 -13.07
C ARG A 191 -12.76 10.56 -14.16
N ILE A 192 -13.90 10.92 -14.71
CA ILE A 192 -14.56 10.15 -15.78
C ILE A 192 -13.61 9.90 -16.97
N PRO A 193 -12.92 10.91 -17.53
CA PRO A 193 -11.95 10.69 -18.59
C PRO A 193 -10.85 9.68 -18.20
N LEU A 194 -10.29 9.82 -17.00
CA LEU A 194 -9.25 8.93 -16.49
C LEU A 194 -9.74 7.48 -16.32
N ILE A 195 -10.98 7.30 -15.82
CA ILE A 195 -11.58 5.98 -15.70
C ILE A 195 -11.80 5.36 -17.07
N ARG A 196 -12.27 6.15 -18.03
CA ARG A 196 -12.47 5.71 -19.41
C ARG A 196 -11.17 5.24 -20.04
N GLU A 197 -10.09 5.99 -19.87
CA GLU A 197 -8.77 5.64 -20.39
C GLU A 197 -8.25 4.33 -19.77
N LEU A 198 -8.43 4.15 -18.45
CA LEU A 198 -7.96 2.96 -17.75
C LEU A 198 -8.79 1.70 -18.01
N ARG A 199 -10.06 1.84 -18.37
CA ARG A 199 -10.99 0.71 -18.52
C ARG A 199 -11.49 0.48 -19.93
N GLY A 200 -11.39 1.48 -20.80
CA GLY A 200 -12.05 1.48 -22.10
C GLY A 200 -13.55 1.77 -22.05
N GLU A 201 -14.22 1.61 -20.89
CA GLU A 201 -15.66 1.83 -20.73
C GLU A 201 -15.98 2.52 -19.39
N VAL A 202 -17.00 3.35 -19.39
CA VAL A 202 -17.55 4.00 -18.19
C VAL A 202 -18.90 3.37 -17.86
N PRO A 203 -19.16 2.97 -16.59
CA PRO A 203 -20.49 2.47 -16.23
C PRO A 203 -21.58 3.51 -16.51
N ILE A 204 -22.61 3.11 -17.23
CA ILE A 204 -23.75 3.96 -17.66
C ILE A 204 -24.50 4.56 -16.46
N THR A 205 -24.48 3.87 -15.31
CA THR A 205 -25.20 4.27 -14.10
C THR A 205 -24.66 5.51 -13.39
N GLY A 206 -23.53 6.05 -13.85
CA GLY A 206 -22.94 7.24 -13.26
C GLY A 206 -22.46 7.10 -11.81
N LYS A 207 -22.67 5.97 -11.17
CA LYS A 207 -22.09 5.65 -9.85
C LYS A 207 -20.70 5.04 -10.05
N LEU A 208 -19.70 5.65 -9.43
CA LEU A 208 -18.37 5.04 -9.39
C LEU A 208 -18.45 3.77 -8.55
N PRO A 209 -17.96 2.62 -9.05
CA PRO A 209 -18.01 1.38 -8.30
C PRO A 209 -17.22 1.54 -6.99
N SER A 210 -17.88 1.37 -5.86
CA SER A 210 -17.32 1.60 -4.53
C SER A 210 -16.19 0.63 -4.16
N SER A 211 -16.10 -0.49 -4.85
CA SER A 211 -15.11 -1.56 -4.61
C SER A 211 -13.97 -1.59 -5.62
N ASP A 212 -13.87 -0.59 -6.50
CA ASP A 212 -12.99 -0.68 -7.64
C ASP A 212 -11.64 -0.01 -7.39
N ASN A 213 -10.63 -0.81 -7.64
CA ASN A 213 -9.23 -0.41 -7.57
C ASN A 213 -8.90 0.82 -8.45
N VAL A 214 -9.70 1.08 -9.48
CA VAL A 214 -9.52 2.23 -10.36
C VAL A 214 -9.69 3.55 -9.61
N ILE A 215 -10.56 3.61 -8.59
CA ILE A 215 -10.75 4.83 -7.79
C ILE A 215 -9.44 5.24 -7.11
N ALA A 216 -8.71 4.28 -6.53
CA ALA A 216 -7.43 4.58 -5.91
C ALA A 216 -6.40 5.13 -6.90
N VAL A 217 -6.43 4.66 -8.16
CA VAL A 217 -5.55 5.14 -9.24
C VAL A 217 -5.92 6.57 -9.62
N VAL A 218 -7.20 6.81 -9.96
CA VAL A 218 -7.65 8.12 -10.48
C VAL A 218 -7.71 9.22 -9.41
N THR A 219 -7.76 8.86 -8.12
CA THR A 219 -7.69 9.83 -7.01
C THR A 219 -6.28 10.02 -6.46
N TYR A 220 -5.30 9.30 -6.98
CA TYR A 220 -3.94 9.33 -6.44
C TYR A 220 -3.29 10.70 -6.49
N PRO A 221 -3.40 11.50 -7.57
CA PRO A 221 -2.85 12.85 -7.59
C PRO A 221 -3.37 13.74 -6.45
N GLU A 222 -4.69 13.78 -6.26
CA GLU A 222 -5.34 14.55 -5.19
C GLU A 222 -4.98 14.00 -3.80
N THR A 223 -4.91 12.67 -3.67
CA THR A 223 -4.48 12.01 -2.44
C THR A 223 -3.08 12.44 -2.02
N VAL A 224 -2.14 12.49 -2.96
CA VAL A 224 -0.76 12.92 -2.68
C VAL A 224 -0.71 14.39 -2.33
N ASP A 225 -1.42 15.25 -3.03
CA ASP A 225 -1.42 16.69 -2.77
C ASP A 225 -2.08 17.01 -1.43
N LEU A 226 -3.18 16.35 -1.08
CA LEU A 226 -3.79 16.43 0.24
C LEU A 226 -2.84 15.90 1.32
N ALA A 227 -2.21 14.75 1.13
CA ALA A 227 -1.28 14.16 2.10
C ALA A 227 -0.10 15.11 2.39
N ARG A 228 0.38 15.86 1.40
CA ARG A 228 1.43 16.85 1.61
C ARG A 228 0.99 17.98 2.55
N ILE A 229 -0.30 18.35 2.54
CA ILE A 229 -0.88 19.32 3.49
C ILE A 229 -1.01 18.66 4.85
N LEU A 230 -1.62 17.47 4.92
CA LEU A 230 -1.82 16.75 6.18
C LEU A 230 -0.52 16.38 6.90
N ALA A 231 0.60 16.31 6.19
CA ALA A 231 1.94 16.06 6.75
C ALA A 231 2.61 17.32 7.33
N MET A 232 2.03 18.51 7.17
CA MET A 232 2.62 19.75 7.70
C MET A 232 2.37 19.85 9.20
N SER A 233 3.44 20.14 9.97
CA SER A 233 3.36 20.29 11.43
C SER A 233 2.39 21.39 11.86
N ARG A 234 2.30 22.47 11.09
CA ARG A 234 1.37 23.57 11.38
C ARG A 234 -0.09 23.16 11.49
N TRP A 235 -0.51 22.09 10.79
CA TRP A 235 -1.88 21.57 10.84
C TRP A 235 -2.09 20.46 11.86
N ARG A 236 -1.05 20.11 12.62
CA ARG A 236 -1.04 19.04 13.64
C ARG A 236 -0.75 19.53 15.05
N GLY A 237 -0.48 20.82 15.21
CA GLY A 237 -0.08 21.39 16.49
C GLY A 237 -1.23 22.10 17.21
N PRO A 238 -1.04 22.43 18.50
CA PRO A 238 -2.02 23.14 19.32
C PRO A 238 -2.32 24.59 18.85
N ALA A 239 -1.50 25.10 17.95
CA ALA A 239 -1.69 26.44 17.34
C ALA A 239 -2.88 26.54 16.38
N VAL A 240 -3.53 25.41 16.02
CA VAL A 240 -4.64 25.37 15.08
C VAL A 240 -5.96 25.38 15.87
N ALA A 241 -6.34 26.55 16.41
CA ALA A 241 -7.46 26.61 17.33
C ALA A 241 -8.59 27.58 16.88
N THR A 242 -8.39 28.36 15.85
CA THR A 242 -9.33 29.43 15.45
C THR A 242 -10.15 29.06 14.21
N ALA A 243 -11.30 29.73 14.04
CA ALA A 243 -12.08 29.63 12.80
C ALA A 243 -11.27 30.12 11.56
N GLY A 244 -10.36 31.08 11.76
CA GLY A 244 -9.47 31.58 10.72
C GLY A 244 -8.49 30.51 10.22
N ASP A 245 -8.01 29.64 11.11
CA ASP A 245 -7.13 28.53 10.73
C ASP A 245 -7.85 27.51 9.85
N LEU A 246 -9.12 27.20 10.14
CA LEU A 246 -9.92 26.32 9.31
C LEU A 246 -10.09 26.90 7.90
N GLN A 247 -10.42 28.18 7.80
CA GLN A 247 -10.57 28.84 6.50
C GLN A 247 -9.23 28.88 5.72
N GLN A 248 -8.12 29.08 6.41
CA GLN A 248 -6.80 29.02 5.79
C GLN A 248 -6.45 27.60 5.32
N PHE A 249 -6.75 26.60 6.13
CA PHE A 249 -6.57 25.19 5.78
C PHE A 249 -7.39 24.81 4.55
N GLU A 250 -8.67 25.17 4.52
CA GLU A 250 -9.57 24.94 3.37
C GLU A 250 -9.06 25.64 2.11
N ARG A 251 -8.61 26.89 2.21
CA ARG A 251 -8.02 27.62 1.08
C ARG A 251 -6.78 26.92 0.54
N GLU A 252 -5.91 26.41 1.42
CA GLU A 252 -4.72 25.67 0.99
C GLU A 252 -5.09 24.34 0.33
N VAL A 253 -6.07 23.61 0.88
CA VAL A 253 -6.58 22.38 0.25
C VAL A 253 -7.13 22.70 -1.13
N ARG A 254 -7.99 23.70 -1.25
CA ARG A 254 -8.57 24.13 -2.53
C ARG A 254 -7.50 24.49 -3.55
N SER A 255 -6.54 25.33 -3.15
CA SER A 255 -5.46 25.79 -4.03
C SER A 255 -4.59 24.64 -4.57
N ARG A 256 -4.32 23.60 -3.75
CA ARG A 256 -3.42 22.51 -4.13
C ARG A 256 -4.10 21.34 -4.80
N THR A 257 -5.36 21.09 -4.45
CA THR A 257 -6.11 19.96 -5.00
C THR A 257 -7.03 20.35 -6.14
N GLY A 258 -7.29 21.65 -6.30
CA GLY A 258 -8.25 22.19 -7.29
C GLY A 258 -9.71 21.82 -6.94
N ILE A 259 -10.00 21.51 -5.65
CA ILE A 259 -11.37 21.25 -5.22
C ILE A 259 -12.09 22.57 -5.02
N GLU A 260 -13.15 22.77 -5.76
CA GLU A 260 -14.14 23.77 -5.40
C GLU A 260 -15.04 23.17 -4.31
N TYR A 261 -14.85 23.66 -3.10
CA TYR A 261 -15.68 23.31 -1.96
C TYR A 261 -17.02 24.01 -2.11
N ALA A 262 -18.01 23.35 -2.70
CA ALA A 262 -19.39 23.79 -2.67
C ALA A 262 -20.05 23.18 -1.44
N GLY A 263 -20.05 23.95 -0.33
CA GLY A 263 -21.01 23.87 0.77
C GLY A 263 -21.58 22.51 1.19
N VAL A 264 -20.76 21.45 1.24
CA VAL A 264 -21.19 20.23 1.93
C VAL A 264 -21.33 20.58 3.40
N ASP A 265 -22.47 20.24 4.01
CA ASP A 265 -22.69 20.43 5.44
C ASP A 265 -21.42 19.99 6.18
N SER A 266 -20.72 20.94 6.78
CA SER A 266 -19.38 20.80 7.35
C SER A 266 -19.28 19.61 8.32
N ARG A 267 -20.39 19.20 8.90
CA ARG A 267 -20.47 18.04 9.82
C ARG A 267 -20.21 16.70 9.15
N TYR A 268 -20.46 16.55 7.88
CA TYR A 268 -20.26 15.31 7.12
C TYR A 268 -18.96 15.30 6.31
N ASP A 269 -18.27 16.44 6.25
CA ASP A 269 -17.03 16.53 5.51
C ASP A 269 -15.89 15.79 6.23
N PRO A 270 -15.28 14.79 5.60
CA PRO A 270 -14.18 14.01 6.19
C PRO A 270 -12.93 14.88 6.44
N LEU A 271 -12.75 15.97 5.70
CA LEU A 271 -11.65 16.90 5.91
C LEU A 271 -11.87 17.73 7.19
N PHE A 272 -13.07 18.22 7.40
CA PHE A 272 -13.45 18.93 8.62
C PHE A 272 -13.30 18.04 9.85
N ARG A 273 -13.75 16.76 9.77
CA ARG A 273 -13.58 15.78 10.84
C ARG A 273 -12.10 15.50 11.11
N TRP A 274 -11.28 15.42 10.06
CA TRP A 274 -9.84 15.25 10.23
C TRP A 274 -9.23 16.44 10.97
N PHE A 275 -9.59 17.65 10.59
CA PHE A 275 -9.13 18.89 11.20
C PHE A 275 -9.54 18.96 12.69
N GLN A 276 -10.80 18.70 13.00
CA GLN A 276 -11.31 18.69 14.39
C GLN A 276 -10.57 17.67 15.25
N LYS A 277 -10.42 16.44 14.78
CA LYS A 277 -9.73 15.38 15.51
C LYS A 277 -8.29 15.77 15.88
N HIS A 278 -7.58 16.45 15.01
CA HIS A 278 -6.21 16.87 15.27
C HIS A 278 -6.15 18.11 16.18
N ARG A 279 -7.17 18.95 16.16
CA ARG A 279 -7.34 20.05 17.11
C ARG A 279 -7.58 19.53 18.52
N GLU A 280 -8.50 18.60 18.70
CA GLU A 280 -8.84 18.01 20.01
C GLU A 280 -7.66 17.24 20.61
N ALA A 281 -6.92 16.47 19.81
CA ALA A 281 -5.73 15.75 20.24
C ALA A 281 -4.58 16.68 20.67
N SER A 282 -4.62 17.96 20.27
CA SER A 282 -3.59 18.96 20.58
C SER A 282 -3.93 19.86 21.75
N CYS A 283 -5.17 19.84 22.25
CA CYS A 283 -5.56 20.51 23.50
C CYS A 283 -5.41 19.52 24.66
N PRO A 284 -4.39 19.65 25.55
CA PRO A 284 -4.41 18.91 26.81
C PRO A 284 -5.65 19.32 27.57
N ALA A 285 -6.42 18.36 28.03
CA ALA A 285 -7.73 18.46 28.65
C ALA A 285 -7.79 19.56 29.72
N GLY A 286 -8.18 20.78 29.32
CA GLY A 286 -8.86 21.71 30.18
C GLY A 286 -10.32 21.23 30.23
N ARG A 287 -10.73 20.60 31.31
CA ARG A 287 -12.12 20.32 31.61
C ARG A 287 -12.87 21.65 31.68
N GLY A 288 -13.79 21.84 30.76
CA GLY A 288 -14.69 22.98 30.73
C GLY A 288 -15.82 22.65 29.78
N GLU A 289 -16.88 22.14 30.35
CA GLU A 289 -18.29 22.14 29.95
C GLU A 289 -18.59 22.73 28.58
N PHE A 290 -18.82 21.86 27.58
CA PHE A 290 -19.80 22.11 26.57
C PHE A 290 -20.81 20.96 26.58
N MET A 291 -21.92 21.27 27.26
CA MET A 291 -23.13 20.45 27.32
C MET A 291 -23.71 20.24 25.93
N GLY A 292 -23.88 18.99 25.61
CA GLY A 292 -25.06 18.39 25.04
C GLY A 292 -25.52 18.80 23.67
N GLN A 293 -25.35 17.89 22.73
CA GLN A 293 -26.48 17.40 21.92
C GLN A 293 -26.08 16.07 21.24
N GLY A 294 -26.76 15.04 21.65
CA GLY A 294 -27.09 13.74 21.10
C GLY A 294 -26.18 13.17 19.98
N PHE A 295 -25.28 12.29 20.34
CA PHE A 295 -24.73 11.33 19.41
C PHE A 295 -25.75 10.21 19.19
N VAL A 296 -26.28 10.10 17.98
CA VAL A 296 -26.98 8.89 17.52
C VAL A 296 -25.93 8.00 16.90
N ASP A 297 -25.70 6.86 17.56
CA ASP A 297 -24.88 5.78 17.00
C ASP A 297 -25.48 5.30 15.67
N LEU A 298 -24.67 5.34 14.63
CA LEU A 298 -24.97 4.67 13.37
C LEU A 298 -24.30 3.30 13.35
N PRO A 299 -25.01 2.24 12.92
CA PRO A 299 -24.49 0.90 12.91
C PRO A 299 -23.33 0.74 11.89
N GLN A 300 -22.39 -0.11 12.27
CA GLN A 300 -21.28 -0.56 11.43
C GLN A 300 -21.84 -1.32 10.23
N LEU A 301 -21.51 -0.86 9.04
CA LEU A 301 -21.62 -1.59 7.78
C LEU A 301 -20.23 -1.89 7.24
#